data_404b06c5def54f20d280be81ae99709f
#
_entry.id   404b06c5def54f20d280be81ae99709f
#
_cell.length_a   1.000
_cell.length_b   1.000
_cell.length_c   1.000
_cell.angle_alpha   90.00
_cell.angle_beta   90.00
_cell.angle_gamma   90.00
#
_symmetry.space_group_name_H-M   'P 1'
#
loop_
_entity.id
_entity.type
_entity.pdbx_description
1 polymer ?
#
loop_
_entity_poly.entity_id
_entity_poly.type
_entity_poly.pdbx_seq_one_letter_code
_entity_poly.pdbx_strand_id
1 'polypeptide(L)'
;LFGTKWAPTAADPSYGILYIILTSIIGTAVSILIGVPIALLTAVFLTEVSNKKLSAVVQPAVELLAAIPSVIYGLLGLMILNPVLYKLEKHVFANSATHQFTGGSNLLAAIIVLAIMILPTVINMSVSSIQAVPQQMRAASLALGATKIQTIFKVTVPAAKSGIMTG
;
A
#
# COMPACT_ATOMS: atom_id res chain seq x y z
N LEU A 1 -26.33 -13.70 -8.07
CA LEU A 1 -25.13 -12.86 -7.92
C LEU A 1 -25.20 -11.97 -6.69
N PHE A 2 -26.31 -11.30 -6.43
CA PHE A 2 -26.49 -10.36 -5.30
C PHE A 2 -26.91 -11.02 -3.98
N GLY A 3 -26.93 -12.37 -3.90
CA GLY A 3 -27.19 -13.08 -2.67
C GLY A 3 -26.06 -12.91 -1.65
N THR A 4 -26.41 -13.04 -0.37
CA THR A 4 -25.46 -12.91 0.75
C THR A 4 -24.90 -14.25 1.21
N LYS A 5 -25.43 -15.37 0.70
CA LYS A 5 -25.04 -16.73 1.09
C LYS A 5 -24.23 -17.41 -0.01
N TRP A 6 -23.03 -17.87 0.30
CA TRP A 6 -22.22 -18.72 -0.55
C TRP A 6 -22.20 -20.13 0.05
N ALA A 7 -22.98 -21.04 -0.48
CA ALA A 7 -23.06 -22.43 -0.04
C ALA A 7 -23.30 -23.36 -1.23
N PRO A 8 -22.30 -23.60 -2.09
CA PRO A 8 -22.44 -24.40 -3.31
C PRO A 8 -22.67 -25.89 -3.04
N THR A 9 -22.30 -26.38 -1.87
CA THR A 9 -22.39 -27.78 -1.46
C THR A 9 -23.52 -28.06 -0.48
N ALA A 10 -24.39 -27.08 -0.20
CA ALA A 10 -25.56 -27.28 0.66
C ALA A 10 -26.69 -28.05 -0.11
N ALA A 11 -27.65 -28.59 0.64
CA ALA A 11 -28.80 -29.25 0.07
C ALA A 11 -29.60 -28.33 -0.89
N ASP A 12 -29.66 -27.03 -0.58
CA ASP A 12 -30.12 -25.96 -1.49
C ASP A 12 -28.92 -25.08 -1.83
N PRO A 13 -28.30 -25.24 -3.01
CA PRO A 13 -27.12 -24.47 -3.39
C PRO A 13 -27.42 -22.98 -3.55
N SER A 14 -26.63 -22.12 -2.90
CA SER A 14 -26.71 -20.67 -3.03
C SER A 14 -25.37 -20.07 -3.46
N TYR A 15 -25.41 -19.17 -4.44
CA TYR A 15 -24.24 -18.60 -5.11
C TYR A 15 -24.19 -17.07 -4.94
N GLY A 16 -24.39 -16.59 -3.72
CA GLY A 16 -24.32 -15.16 -3.41
C GLY A 16 -22.89 -14.69 -3.19
N ILE A 17 -22.40 -13.79 -4.03
CA ILE A 17 -21.01 -13.27 -3.95
C ILE A 17 -20.92 -11.82 -3.43
N LEU A 18 -22.03 -11.24 -2.97
CA LEU A 18 -22.07 -9.85 -2.54
C LEU A 18 -21.02 -9.54 -1.44
N TYR A 19 -20.89 -10.41 -0.44
CA TYR A 19 -19.88 -10.23 0.62
C TYR A 19 -18.46 -10.31 0.09
N ILE A 20 -18.19 -11.18 -0.89
CA ILE A 20 -16.86 -11.30 -1.50
C ILE A 20 -16.51 -10.00 -2.23
N ILE A 21 -17.46 -9.44 -2.98
CA ILE A 21 -17.28 -8.17 -3.70
C ILE A 21 -17.01 -7.02 -2.69
N LEU A 22 -17.86 -6.89 -1.67
CA LEU A 22 -17.72 -5.84 -0.66
C LEU A 22 -16.39 -5.96 0.09
N THR A 23 -16.01 -7.15 0.49
CA THR A 23 -14.75 -7.40 1.19
C THR A 23 -13.54 -7.05 0.32
N SER A 24 -13.59 -7.38 -0.98
CA SER A 24 -12.54 -7.03 -1.94
C SER A 24 -12.42 -5.51 -2.12
N ILE A 25 -13.55 -4.81 -2.28
CA ILE A 25 -13.56 -3.35 -2.43
C ILE A 25 -13.03 -2.68 -1.17
N ILE A 26 -13.51 -3.07 0.01
CA ILE A 26 -13.07 -2.51 1.29
C ILE A 26 -11.59 -2.81 1.52
N GLY A 27 -11.18 -4.06 1.32
CA GLY A 27 -9.78 -4.47 1.50
C GLY A 27 -8.82 -3.68 0.61
N THR A 28 -9.16 -3.53 -0.68
CA THR A 28 -8.37 -2.74 -1.62
C THR A 28 -8.34 -1.26 -1.25
N ALA A 29 -9.49 -0.67 -0.93
CA ALA A 29 -9.57 0.74 -0.55
C ALA A 29 -8.72 1.05 0.70
N VAL A 30 -8.80 0.21 1.73
CA VAL A 30 -8.00 0.38 2.96
C VAL A 30 -6.50 0.17 2.68
N SER A 31 -6.14 -0.81 1.84
CA SER A 31 -4.75 -1.04 1.44
C SER A 31 -4.16 0.16 0.72
N ILE A 32 -4.92 0.78 -0.19
CA ILE A 32 -4.52 2.01 -0.89
C ILE A 32 -4.38 3.18 0.09
N LEU A 33 -5.35 3.36 1.00
CA LEU A 33 -5.31 4.42 2.01
C LEU A 33 -4.07 4.34 2.92
N ILE A 34 -3.55 3.15 3.17
CA ILE A 34 -2.34 2.94 3.96
C ILE A 34 -1.09 3.00 3.06
N GLY A 35 -1.08 2.27 1.96
CA GLY A 35 0.10 2.08 1.11
C GLY A 35 0.50 3.35 0.36
N VAL A 36 -0.44 4.07 -0.25
CA VAL A 36 -0.13 5.24 -1.08
C VAL A 36 0.51 6.38 -0.29
N PRO A 37 0.03 6.79 0.89
CA PRO A 37 0.72 7.80 1.69
C PRO A 37 2.14 7.41 2.09
N ILE A 38 2.36 6.16 2.48
CA ILE A 38 3.68 5.64 2.84
C ILE A 38 4.60 5.66 1.62
N ALA A 39 4.13 5.20 0.47
CA ALA A 39 4.88 5.20 -0.78
C ALA A 39 5.26 6.61 -1.22
N LEU A 40 4.31 7.56 -1.16
CA LEU A 40 4.53 8.96 -1.53
C LEU A 40 5.56 9.62 -0.61
N LEU A 41 5.44 9.44 0.71
CA LEU A 41 6.41 9.97 1.66
C LEU A 41 7.81 9.37 1.44
N THR A 42 7.89 8.08 1.12
CA THR A 42 9.14 7.41 0.76
C THR A 42 9.74 8.00 -0.52
N ALA A 43 8.93 8.23 -1.55
CA ALA A 43 9.37 8.84 -2.81
C ALA A 43 9.88 10.28 -2.59
N VAL A 44 9.16 11.09 -1.82
CA VAL A 44 9.60 12.44 -1.44
C VAL A 44 10.92 12.39 -0.65
N PHE A 45 11.02 11.47 0.30
CA PHE A 45 12.26 11.29 1.05
C PHE A 45 13.45 10.95 0.13
N LEU A 46 13.28 10.01 -0.79
CA LEU A 46 14.33 9.58 -1.72
C LEU A 46 14.75 10.67 -2.71
N THR A 47 13.81 11.51 -3.15
CA THR A 47 14.08 12.53 -4.19
C THR A 47 14.52 13.87 -3.64
N GLU A 48 14.00 14.28 -2.48
CA GLU A 48 14.14 15.65 -1.98
C GLU A 48 14.98 15.77 -0.71
N VAL A 49 15.04 14.71 0.11
CA VAL A 49 15.66 14.74 1.44
C VAL A 49 16.92 13.92 1.50
N SER A 50 16.90 12.74 0.94
CA SER A 50 17.96 11.75 1.01
C SER A 50 19.24 12.21 0.29
N ASN A 51 20.39 11.75 0.75
CA ASN A 51 21.65 11.95 0.04
C ASN A 51 21.75 11.00 -1.17
N LYS A 52 22.57 11.39 -2.16
CA LYS A 52 22.77 10.63 -3.40
C LYS A 52 23.20 9.18 -3.18
N LYS A 53 23.99 8.92 -2.13
CA LYS A 53 24.48 7.56 -1.82
C LYS A 53 23.33 6.66 -1.33
N LEU A 54 22.46 7.17 -0.48
CA LEU A 54 21.32 6.42 0.05
C LEU A 54 20.30 6.14 -1.07
N SER A 55 19.94 7.16 -1.86
CA SER A 55 19.03 6.98 -2.99
C SER A 55 19.58 5.97 -4.02
N ALA A 56 20.88 6.00 -4.30
CA ALA A 56 21.52 5.06 -5.24
C ALA A 56 21.47 3.60 -4.78
N VAL A 57 21.27 3.33 -3.48
CA VAL A 57 21.11 1.96 -2.96
C VAL A 57 19.64 1.57 -2.80
N VAL A 58 18.83 2.50 -2.28
CA VAL A 58 17.43 2.20 -1.97
C VAL A 58 16.56 2.11 -3.23
N GLN A 59 16.79 2.96 -4.24
CA GLN A 59 15.98 2.97 -5.45
C GLN A 59 16.09 1.64 -6.23
N PRO A 60 17.27 1.08 -6.52
CA PRO A 60 17.37 -0.26 -7.13
C PRO A 60 16.76 -1.37 -6.26
N ALA A 61 16.86 -1.27 -4.93
CA ALA A 61 16.22 -2.23 -4.05
C ALA A 61 14.68 -2.22 -4.17
N VAL A 62 14.08 -1.03 -4.28
CA VAL A 62 12.64 -0.87 -4.52
C VAL A 62 12.26 -1.42 -5.91
N GLU A 63 13.09 -1.20 -6.94
CA GLU A 63 12.87 -1.74 -8.28
C GLU A 63 12.92 -3.27 -8.28
N LEU A 64 13.84 -3.88 -7.55
CA LEU A 64 13.91 -5.34 -7.38
C LEU A 64 12.66 -5.88 -6.66
N LEU A 65 12.17 -5.18 -5.64
CA LEU A 65 10.91 -5.56 -4.99
C LEU A 65 9.72 -5.48 -5.95
N ALA A 66 9.67 -4.48 -6.83
CA ALA A 66 8.62 -4.37 -7.85
C ALA A 66 8.64 -5.52 -8.86
N ALA A 67 9.79 -6.14 -9.08
CA ALA A 67 9.94 -7.27 -9.99
C ALA A 67 9.46 -8.61 -9.40
N ILE A 68 9.19 -8.69 -8.09
CA ILE A 68 8.71 -9.90 -7.43
C ILE A 68 7.26 -10.18 -7.84
N PRO A 69 6.94 -11.39 -8.37
CA PRO A 69 5.57 -11.77 -8.68
C PRO A 69 4.64 -11.67 -7.45
N SER A 70 3.41 -11.16 -7.65
CA SER A 70 2.41 -10.97 -6.58
C SER A 70 2.10 -12.24 -5.79
N VAL A 71 2.18 -13.41 -6.43
CA VAL A 71 1.98 -14.72 -5.79
C VAL A 71 2.98 -14.96 -4.66
N ILE A 72 4.24 -14.50 -4.81
CA ILE A 72 5.26 -14.64 -3.77
C ILE A 72 4.90 -13.79 -2.55
N TYR A 73 4.41 -12.56 -2.75
CA TYR A 73 3.90 -11.74 -1.64
C TYR A 73 2.75 -12.41 -0.90
N GLY A 74 1.82 -13.05 -1.64
CA GLY A 74 0.73 -13.84 -1.05
C GLY A 74 1.24 -15.03 -0.23
N LEU A 75 2.22 -15.78 -0.75
CA LEU A 75 2.85 -16.90 -0.04
C LEU A 75 3.58 -16.44 1.23
N LEU A 76 4.34 -15.36 1.15
CA LEU A 76 5.00 -14.77 2.33
C LEU A 76 3.97 -14.32 3.37
N GLY A 77 2.86 -13.75 2.92
CA GLY A 77 1.73 -13.41 3.80
C GLY A 77 1.20 -14.63 4.55
N LEU A 78 0.96 -15.73 3.85
CA LEU A 78 0.49 -16.98 4.46
C LEU A 78 1.50 -17.58 5.43
N MET A 79 2.79 -17.59 5.07
CA MET A 79 3.83 -18.28 5.85
C MET A 79 4.36 -17.44 7.02
N ILE A 80 4.43 -16.14 6.88
CA ILE A 80 5.06 -15.25 7.86
C ILE A 80 4.03 -14.41 8.59
N LEU A 81 3.13 -13.72 7.84
CA LEU A 81 2.20 -12.77 8.43
C LEU A 81 1.07 -13.45 9.19
N ASN A 82 0.46 -14.51 8.63
CA ASN A 82 -0.66 -15.20 9.27
C ASN A 82 -0.30 -15.77 10.65
N PRO A 83 0.85 -16.47 10.87
CA PRO A 83 1.25 -16.90 12.21
C PRO A 83 1.42 -15.75 13.21
N VAL A 84 1.93 -14.61 12.75
CA VAL A 84 2.09 -13.42 13.60
C VAL A 84 0.73 -12.85 14.00
N LEU A 85 -0.16 -12.69 13.02
CA LEU A 85 -1.52 -12.18 13.25
C LEU A 85 -2.33 -13.15 14.11
N TYR A 86 -2.15 -14.45 13.95
CA TYR A 86 -2.82 -15.44 14.81
C TYR A 86 -2.37 -15.35 16.28
N LYS A 87 -1.08 -15.11 16.53
CA LYS A 87 -0.60 -14.85 17.89
C LYS A 87 -1.20 -13.58 18.47
N LEU A 88 -1.29 -12.53 17.66
CA LEU A 88 -1.92 -11.27 18.05
C LEU A 88 -3.41 -11.47 18.34
N GLU A 89 -4.13 -12.16 17.46
CA GLU A 89 -5.54 -12.51 17.61
C GLU A 89 -5.80 -13.25 18.92
N LYS A 90 -4.97 -14.27 19.23
CA LYS A 90 -5.04 -14.99 20.50
C LYS A 90 -4.78 -14.11 21.72
N HIS A 91 -3.88 -13.15 21.62
CA HIS A 91 -3.57 -12.27 22.73
C HIS A 91 -4.69 -11.26 22.99
N VAL A 92 -5.24 -10.68 21.91
CA VAL A 92 -6.31 -9.66 21.99
C VAL A 92 -7.64 -10.28 22.42
N PHE A 93 -7.98 -11.47 21.92
CA PHE A 93 -9.26 -12.13 22.16
C PHE A 93 -9.18 -13.29 23.15
N ALA A 94 -8.12 -13.35 23.99
CA ALA A 94 -7.89 -14.40 24.96
C ALA A 94 -9.09 -14.68 25.90
N ASN A 95 -9.85 -13.63 26.23
CA ASN A 95 -10.97 -13.69 27.16
C ASN A 95 -12.36 -13.67 26.46
N SER A 96 -12.40 -13.78 25.13
CA SER A 96 -13.64 -13.75 24.38
C SER A 96 -14.16 -15.16 24.13
N ALA A 97 -15.26 -15.53 24.76
CA ALA A 97 -15.89 -16.86 24.60
C ALA A 97 -16.60 -17.02 23.23
N THR A 98 -16.87 -15.93 22.51
CA THR A 98 -17.63 -15.92 21.25
C THR A 98 -16.77 -15.71 20.02
N HIS A 99 -15.48 -15.39 20.16
CA HIS A 99 -14.58 -15.13 19.06
C HIS A 99 -14.16 -16.42 18.36
N GLN A 100 -14.39 -16.47 17.03
CA GLN A 100 -13.92 -17.57 16.19
C GLN A 100 -12.53 -17.22 15.63
N PHE A 101 -11.52 -17.97 16.04
CA PHE A 101 -10.15 -17.77 15.57
C PHE A 101 -10.00 -18.12 14.09
N THR A 102 -9.43 -17.22 13.31
CA THR A 102 -9.27 -17.33 11.85
C THR A 102 -7.95 -18.00 11.45
N GLY A 103 -7.08 -18.32 12.40
CA GLY A 103 -5.72 -18.80 12.10
C GLY A 103 -4.82 -17.73 11.49
N GLY A 104 -5.18 -16.44 11.61
CA GLY A 104 -4.50 -15.32 11.01
C GLY A 104 -4.92 -15.03 9.55
N SER A 105 -5.70 -15.92 8.93
CA SER A 105 -6.23 -15.70 7.57
C SER A 105 -7.49 -14.86 7.61
N ASN A 106 -7.30 -13.56 7.75
CA ASN A 106 -8.39 -12.60 7.88
C ASN A 106 -8.20 -11.39 6.94
N LEU A 107 -9.21 -10.51 6.90
CA LEU A 107 -9.17 -9.32 6.05
C LEU A 107 -7.97 -8.41 6.37
N LEU A 108 -7.56 -8.33 7.63
CA LEU A 108 -6.40 -7.54 8.04
C LEU A 108 -5.10 -8.07 7.41
N ALA A 109 -4.91 -9.41 7.36
CA ALA A 109 -3.79 -10.02 6.66
C ALA A 109 -3.77 -9.63 5.18
N ALA A 110 -4.91 -9.72 4.51
CA ALA A 110 -5.05 -9.36 3.11
C ALA A 110 -4.72 -7.87 2.88
N ILE A 111 -5.22 -6.96 3.72
CA ILE A 111 -4.95 -5.52 3.64
C ILE A 111 -3.45 -5.24 3.77
N ILE A 112 -2.77 -5.85 4.73
CA ILE A 112 -1.34 -5.63 4.95
C ILE A 112 -0.52 -6.14 3.75
N VAL A 113 -0.79 -7.35 3.26
CA VAL A 113 -0.10 -7.91 2.09
C VAL A 113 -0.32 -7.06 0.86
N LEU A 114 -1.55 -6.65 0.58
CA LEU A 114 -1.88 -5.77 -0.54
C LEU A 114 -1.18 -4.40 -0.41
N ALA A 115 -1.18 -3.81 0.79
CA ALA A 115 -0.49 -2.54 1.02
C ALA A 115 1.01 -2.65 0.76
N ILE A 116 1.67 -3.72 1.22
CA ILE A 116 3.10 -3.97 0.96
C ILE A 116 3.35 -4.18 -0.53
N MET A 117 2.47 -4.92 -1.22
CA MET A 117 2.62 -5.26 -2.64
C MET A 117 2.57 -4.02 -3.55
N ILE A 118 1.74 -3.03 -3.22
CA ILE A 118 1.62 -1.81 -4.03
C ILE A 118 2.76 -0.80 -3.78
N LEU A 119 3.45 -0.87 -2.63
CA LEU A 119 4.49 0.09 -2.25
C LEU A 119 5.55 0.29 -3.33
N PRO A 120 6.22 -0.76 -3.85
CA PRO A 120 7.31 -0.58 -4.80
C PRO A 120 6.87 0.12 -6.09
N THR A 121 5.71 -0.25 -6.62
CA THR A 121 5.16 0.36 -7.85
C THR A 121 4.84 1.83 -7.64
N VAL A 122 4.11 2.17 -6.57
CA VAL A 122 3.74 3.57 -6.27
C VAL A 122 4.97 4.41 -5.94
N ILE A 123 5.98 3.85 -5.25
CA ILE A 123 7.25 4.56 -4.98
C ILE A 123 7.95 4.91 -6.30
N ASN A 124 8.14 3.95 -7.20
CA ASN A 124 8.85 4.16 -8.46
C ASN A 124 8.14 5.19 -9.35
N MET A 125 6.81 5.09 -9.49
CA MET A 125 6.03 6.06 -10.26
C MET A 125 6.07 7.45 -9.62
N SER A 126 6.00 7.53 -8.30
CA SER A 126 6.10 8.81 -7.57
C SER A 126 7.49 9.43 -7.69
N VAL A 127 8.56 8.65 -7.56
CA VAL A 127 9.95 9.11 -7.76
C VAL A 127 10.11 9.69 -9.16
N SER A 128 9.72 8.95 -10.20
CA SER A 128 9.81 9.40 -11.60
C SER A 128 9.00 10.68 -11.84
N SER A 129 7.80 10.76 -11.28
CA SER A 129 6.92 11.94 -11.42
C SER A 129 7.47 13.16 -10.70
N ILE A 130 8.04 13.00 -9.51
CA ILE A 130 8.68 14.09 -8.76
C ILE A 130 9.95 14.57 -9.48
N GLN A 131 10.75 13.67 -10.03
CA GLN A 131 11.96 14.02 -10.77
C GLN A 131 11.66 14.74 -12.08
N ALA A 132 10.51 14.48 -12.70
CA ALA A 132 10.07 15.17 -13.92
C ALA A 132 9.65 16.63 -13.70
N VAL A 133 9.43 17.08 -12.45
CA VAL A 133 9.08 18.47 -12.16
C VAL A 133 10.25 19.41 -12.46
N PRO A 134 10.07 20.45 -13.34
CA PRO A 134 11.13 21.35 -13.71
C PRO A 134 11.79 22.05 -12.52
N GLN A 135 13.12 22.10 -12.49
CA GLN A 135 13.86 22.78 -11.41
C GLN A 135 13.53 24.28 -11.32
N GLN A 136 13.15 24.91 -12.41
CA GLN A 136 12.73 26.31 -12.45
C GLN A 136 11.54 26.60 -11.53
N MET A 137 10.57 25.69 -11.44
CA MET A 137 9.42 25.82 -10.53
C MET A 137 9.84 25.80 -9.06
N ARG A 138 10.81 24.95 -8.74
CA ARG A 138 11.37 24.84 -7.39
C ARG A 138 12.20 26.08 -7.03
N ALA A 139 13.04 26.53 -7.96
CA ALA A 139 13.86 27.73 -7.80
C ALA A 139 13.00 28.99 -7.65
N ALA A 140 11.93 29.14 -8.42
CA ALA A 140 11.00 30.25 -8.31
C ALA A 140 10.31 30.29 -6.94
N SER A 141 9.87 29.14 -6.41
CA SER A 141 9.28 29.05 -5.08
C SER A 141 10.25 29.47 -3.97
N LEU A 142 11.51 29.02 -4.04
CA LEU A 142 12.55 29.40 -3.09
C LEU A 142 12.90 30.90 -3.20
N ALA A 143 12.93 31.46 -4.41
CA ALA A 143 13.18 32.90 -4.65
C ALA A 143 12.08 33.78 -4.06
N LEU A 144 10.84 33.29 -3.96
CA LEU A 144 9.73 33.97 -3.29
C LEU A 144 9.76 33.80 -1.76
N GLY A 145 10.83 33.22 -1.19
CA GLY A 145 11.01 33.07 0.24
C GLY A 145 10.36 31.82 0.86
N ALA A 146 9.86 30.89 0.05
CA ALA A 146 9.34 29.63 0.57
C ALA A 146 10.47 28.76 1.14
N THR A 147 10.19 28.04 2.25
CA THR A 147 11.12 27.04 2.78
C THR A 147 11.19 25.82 1.87
N LYS A 148 12.23 25.00 1.99
CA LYS A 148 12.38 23.74 1.25
C LYS A 148 11.16 22.84 1.44
N ILE A 149 10.66 22.70 2.67
CA ILE A 149 9.48 21.88 2.98
C ILE A 149 8.24 22.44 2.31
N GLN A 150 8.03 23.77 2.33
CA GLN A 150 6.91 24.42 1.65
C GLN A 150 6.99 24.20 0.13
N THR A 151 8.17 24.32 -0.46
CA THR A 151 8.37 24.06 -1.89
C THR A 151 8.03 22.61 -2.25
N ILE A 152 8.45 21.63 -1.45
CA ILE A 152 8.12 20.21 -1.68
C ILE A 152 6.60 20.00 -1.69
N PHE A 153 5.90 20.37 -0.61
CA PHE A 153 4.48 20.04 -0.46
C PHE A 153 3.52 20.98 -1.19
N LYS A 154 3.90 22.23 -1.46
CA LYS A 154 3.02 23.20 -2.13
C LYS A 154 3.30 23.36 -3.62
N VAL A 155 4.49 22.95 -4.10
CA VAL A 155 4.87 23.11 -5.51
C VAL A 155 5.23 21.77 -6.14
N THR A 156 6.23 21.05 -5.61
CA THR A 156 6.76 19.84 -6.24
C THR A 156 5.73 18.70 -6.27
N VAL A 157 5.16 18.33 -5.14
CA VAL A 157 4.18 17.24 -5.05
C VAL A 157 2.89 17.55 -5.83
N PRO A 158 2.28 18.75 -5.71
CA PRO A 158 1.13 19.11 -6.55
C PRO A 158 1.43 19.13 -8.05
N ALA A 159 2.61 19.59 -8.46
CA ALA A 159 3.02 19.57 -9.87
C ALA A 159 3.21 18.15 -10.41
N ALA A 160 3.66 17.22 -9.57
CA ALA A 160 3.82 15.80 -9.91
C ALA A 160 2.51 14.98 -9.81
N LYS A 161 1.41 15.58 -9.33
CA LYS A 161 0.17 14.86 -8.98
C LYS A 161 -0.37 13.99 -10.12
N SER A 162 -0.38 14.48 -11.35
CA SER A 162 -0.89 13.71 -12.49
C SER A 162 -0.12 12.41 -12.72
N GLY A 163 1.21 12.46 -12.64
CA GLY A 163 2.05 11.27 -12.76
C GLY A 163 1.96 10.32 -11.56
N ILE A 164 1.79 10.86 -10.34
CA ILE A 164 1.60 10.05 -9.12
C ILE A 164 0.25 9.30 -9.17
N MET A 165 -0.80 9.90 -9.72
CA MET A 165 -2.13 9.30 -9.80
C MET A 165 -2.25 8.21 -10.87
N THR A 166 -1.26 8.06 -11.74
CA THR A 166 -1.23 7.01 -12.77
C THR A 166 -0.48 5.75 -12.34
N GLY A 167 0.23 5.78 -11.22
CA GLY A 167 0.89 4.61 -10.61
C GLY A 167 -0.02 3.86 -9.67
#